data_f5145a67ef4a9ed2a325c8aad017ea45
#
_entry.id   f5145a67ef4a9ed2a325c8aad017ea45
#
_cell.length_a   1.000
_cell.length_b   1.000
_cell.length_c   1.000
_cell.angle_alpha   90.00
_cell.angle_beta   90.00
_cell.angle_gamma   90.00
#
_symmetry.space_group_name_H-M   'P 1'
#
loop_
_entity.id
_entity.type
_entity.pdbx_description
1 polymer ?
#
loop_
_entity_poly.entity_id
_entity_poly.type
_entity_poly.pdbx_seq_one_letter_code
_entity_poly.pdbx_strand_id
1 'polypeptide(L)'
;RLAARRALAELDVVPDMLLLDGKFDFLRDGEECLPVRMIVRGDASSKAIAAASVLAKVTRDRLMAVESEHYPWYGFESNRGYPAPSHKMALAAWGCTPIHRRSWAFVDSMYFKPGHG
;
A
#
# COMPACT_ATOMS: atom_id res chain seq x y z
N ARG A 1 2.96 -4.85 -6.97
CA ARG A 1 2.94 -5.75 -8.11
C ARG A 1 2.09 -7.00 -7.83
N LEU A 2 2.51 -7.88 -6.90
CA LEU A 2 1.79 -9.11 -6.59
C LEU A 2 0.33 -8.85 -6.13
N ALA A 3 0.12 -7.87 -5.26
CA ALA A 3 -1.22 -7.52 -4.78
C ALA A 3 -2.16 -7.08 -5.91
N ALA A 4 -1.67 -6.27 -6.85
CA ALA A 4 -2.46 -5.82 -7.98
C ALA A 4 -2.83 -6.98 -8.92
N ARG A 5 -1.92 -7.93 -9.14
CA ARG A 5 -2.21 -9.14 -9.94
C ARG A 5 -3.25 -10.03 -9.27
N ARG A 6 -3.15 -10.21 -7.95
CA ARG A 6 -4.16 -10.94 -7.20
C ARG A 6 -5.53 -10.27 -7.28
N ALA A 7 -5.57 -8.95 -7.13
CA ALA A 7 -6.80 -8.19 -7.26
C ALA A 7 -7.45 -8.33 -8.65
N LEU A 8 -6.63 -8.32 -9.71
CA LEU A 8 -7.13 -8.57 -11.07
C LEU A 8 -7.69 -9.98 -11.25
N ALA A 9 -7.02 -10.98 -10.68
CA ALA A 9 -7.46 -12.37 -10.76
C ALA A 9 -8.77 -12.65 -10.00
N GLU A 10 -9.12 -11.81 -9.03
CA GLU A 10 -10.35 -11.91 -8.23
C GLU A 10 -11.54 -11.16 -8.85
N LEU A 11 -11.35 -10.47 -9.97
CA LEU A 11 -12.45 -9.81 -10.66
C LEU A 11 -13.36 -10.81 -11.35
N ASP A 12 -14.67 -10.65 -11.20
CA ASP A 12 -15.69 -11.48 -11.87
C ASP A 12 -15.72 -11.26 -13.39
N VAL A 13 -15.19 -10.12 -13.85
CA VAL A 13 -15.16 -9.72 -15.25
C VAL A 13 -13.72 -9.42 -15.66
N VAL A 14 -13.29 -9.93 -16.79
CA VAL A 14 -11.99 -9.59 -17.38
C VAL A 14 -12.06 -8.17 -17.95
N PRO A 15 -11.25 -7.22 -17.47
CA PRO A 15 -11.25 -5.87 -17.99
C PRO A 15 -10.62 -5.80 -19.40
N ASP A 16 -11.11 -4.90 -20.24
CA ASP A 16 -10.53 -4.65 -21.56
C ASP A 16 -9.26 -3.79 -21.49
N MET A 17 -9.15 -2.96 -20.46
CA MET A 17 -8.02 -2.05 -20.25
C MET A 17 -7.84 -1.77 -18.77
N LEU A 18 -6.60 -1.54 -18.38
CA LEU A 18 -6.22 -1.09 -17.04
C LEU A 18 -5.78 0.38 -17.07
N LEU A 19 -6.31 1.16 -16.15
CA LEU A 19 -5.83 2.51 -15.90
C LEU A 19 -4.98 2.51 -14.63
N LEU A 20 -3.71 2.92 -14.75
CA LEU A 20 -2.79 3.04 -13.63
C LEU A 20 -2.49 4.51 -13.34
N ASP A 21 -2.64 4.89 -12.06
CA ASP A 21 -2.16 6.18 -11.61
C ASP A 21 -0.64 6.17 -11.48
N GLY A 22 0.02 7.12 -12.12
CA GLY A 22 1.46 7.27 -12.07
C GLY A 22 2.17 7.14 -13.41
N LYS A 23 3.50 7.01 -13.34
CA LYS A 23 4.40 6.98 -14.50
C LYS A 23 4.93 5.58 -14.83
N PHE A 24 4.73 4.60 -13.99
CA PHE A 24 5.35 3.29 -14.12
C PHE A 24 4.30 2.21 -14.27
N ASP A 25 4.45 1.41 -15.32
CA ASP A 25 3.71 0.18 -15.49
C ASP A 25 4.39 -0.93 -14.68
N PHE A 26 3.89 -1.13 -13.47
CA PHE A 26 4.38 -2.18 -12.57
C PHE A 26 3.68 -3.54 -12.78
N LEU A 27 2.75 -3.61 -13.73
CA LEU A 27 2.01 -4.84 -14.04
C LEU A 27 2.62 -5.60 -15.20
N ARG A 28 3.36 -4.93 -16.07
CA ARG A 28 3.96 -5.51 -17.26
C ARG A 28 5.03 -6.55 -16.90
N ASP A 29 4.70 -7.81 -17.15
CA ASP A 29 5.61 -8.96 -17.05
C ASP A 29 5.10 -10.06 -17.96
N GLY A 30 5.78 -10.29 -19.09
CA GLY A 30 5.52 -11.41 -19.98
C GLY A 30 4.47 -11.18 -21.05
N GLU A 31 4.11 -12.24 -21.73
CA GLU A 31 3.43 -12.23 -23.03
C GLU A 31 1.92 -11.96 -22.99
N GLU A 32 1.28 -12.05 -21.83
CA GLU A 32 -0.16 -11.81 -21.69
C GLU A 32 -0.41 -10.58 -20.81
N CYS A 33 -0.39 -9.41 -21.43
CA CYS A 33 -0.73 -8.17 -20.74
C CYS A 33 -2.02 -7.59 -21.29
N LEU A 34 -2.98 -7.36 -20.39
CA LEU A 34 -4.07 -6.44 -20.66
C LEU A 34 -3.49 -5.07 -21.07
N PRO A 35 -4.13 -4.35 -21.98
CA PRO A 35 -3.73 -2.98 -22.31
C PRO A 35 -3.68 -2.13 -21.05
N VAL A 36 -2.56 -1.47 -20.79
CA VAL A 36 -2.36 -0.60 -19.66
C VAL A 36 -2.16 0.83 -20.13
N ARG A 37 -2.92 1.76 -19.55
CA ARG A 37 -2.75 3.18 -19.75
C ARG A 37 -2.34 3.83 -18.43
N MET A 38 -1.17 4.43 -18.40
CA MET A 38 -0.68 5.19 -17.27
C MET A 38 -1.15 6.64 -17.34
N ILE A 39 -1.67 7.16 -16.25
CA ILE A 39 -2.15 8.54 -16.14
C ILE A 39 -1.50 9.18 -14.92
N VAL A 40 -0.66 10.17 -15.15
CA VAL A 40 -0.05 10.94 -14.06
C VAL A 40 -1.13 11.78 -13.37
N ARG A 41 -1.22 11.70 -12.04
CA ARG A 41 -2.29 12.30 -11.25
C ARG A 41 -3.68 11.86 -11.76
N GLY A 42 -3.80 10.56 -12.00
CA GLY A 42 -5.02 9.99 -12.53
C GLY A 42 -6.22 10.16 -11.60
N ASP A 43 -6.00 10.20 -10.30
CA ASP A 43 -7.00 10.51 -9.28
C ASP A 43 -7.64 11.90 -9.46
N ALA A 44 -6.90 12.87 -9.97
CA ALA A 44 -7.40 14.23 -10.25
C ALA A 44 -8.01 14.39 -11.66
N SER A 45 -7.62 13.54 -12.62
CA SER A 45 -7.96 13.72 -14.05
C SER A 45 -8.86 12.62 -14.62
N SER A 46 -8.95 11.46 -13.97
CA SER A 46 -9.78 10.32 -14.39
C SER A 46 -10.81 9.98 -13.33
N LYS A 47 -12.09 10.03 -13.70
CA LYS A 47 -13.19 9.65 -12.80
C LYS A 47 -13.08 8.19 -12.34
N ALA A 48 -12.64 7.29 -13.23
CA ALA A 48 -12.46 5.87 -12.91
C ALA A 48 -11.37 5.67 -11.87
N ILE A 49 -10.21 6.33 -12.04
CA ILE A 49 -9.11 6.26 -11.06
C ILE A 49 -9.52 6.93 -9.74
N ALA A 50 -10.20 8.07 -9.80
CA ALA A 50 -10.69 8.75 -8.59
C ALA A 50 -11.64 7.85 -7.78
N ALA A 51 -12.58 7.20 -8.44
CA ALA A 51 -13.50 6.26 -7.80
C ALA A 51 -12.75 5.06 -7.18
N ALA A 52 -11.84 4.46 -7.92
CA ALA A 52 -11.00 3.36 -7.43
C ALA A 52 -10.16 3.77 -6.22
N SER A 53 -9.60 4.99 -6.23
CA SER A 53 -8.82 5.54 -5.12
C SER A 53 -9.65 5.70 -3.85
N VAL A 54 -10.90 6.16 -3.97
CA VAL A 54 -11.81 6.28 -2.83
C VAL A 54 -12.15 4.91 -2.25
N LEU A 55 -12.48 3.93 -3.08
CA LEU A 55 -12.77 2.57 -2.64
C LEU A 55 -11.57 1.94 -1.92
N ALA A 56 -10.38 2.06 -2.50
CA ALA A 56 -9.16 1.56 -1.91
C ALA A 56 -8.87 2.23 -0.56
N LYS A 57 -9.01 3.54 -0.47
CA LYS A 57 -8.80 4.31 0.76
C LYS A 57 -9.76 3.89 1.86
N VAL A 58 -11.06 3.86 1.58
CA VAL A 58 -12.08 3.49 2.58
C VAL A 58 -11.88 2.06 3.07
N THR A 59 -11.58 1.13 2.16
CA THR A 59 -11.30 -0.27 2.52
C THR A 59 -10.05 -0.36 3.39
N ARG A 60 -8.97 0.34 3.03
CA ARG A 60 -7.77 0.39 3.84
C ARG A 60 -8.02 0.96 5.23
N ASP A 61 -8.73 2.08 5.32
CA ASP A 61 -9.04 2.72 6.61
C ASP A 61 -9.82 1.77 7.54
N ARG A 62 -10.75 0.99 6.98
CA ARG A 62 -11.50 -0.04 7.73
C ARG A 62 -10.60 -1.17 8.21
N LEU A 63 -9.74 -1.69 7.33
CA LEU A 63 -8.77 -2.73 7.70
C LEU A 63 -7.84 -2.24 8.80
N MET A 64 -7.32 -1.01 8.71
CA MET A 64 -6.43 -0.46 9.72
C MET A 64 -7.15 -0.19 11.05
N ALA A 65 -8.45 0.09 11.03
CA ALA A 65 -9.23 0.18 12.26
C ALA A 65 -9.32 -1.18 13.00
N VAL A 66 -9.53 -2.27 12.25
CA VAL A 66 -9.50 -3.63 12.83
C VAL A 66 -8.11 -3.97 13.35
N GLU A 67 -7.06 -3.65 12.58
CA GLU A 67 -5.68 -3.92 12.99
C GLU A 67 -5.26 -3.08 14.23
N SER A 68 -5.89 -1.94 14.47
CA SER A 68 -5.64 -1.14 15.66
C SER A 68 -6.03 -1.86 16.96
N GLU A 69 -6.98 -2.76 16.91
CA GLU A 69 -7.37 -3.60 18.04
C GLU A 69 -6.31 -4.66 18.38
N HIS A 70 -5.66 -5.20 17.32
CA HIS A 70 -4.59 -6.20 17.49
C HIS A 70 -3.24 -5.54 17.83
N TYR A 71 -3.02 -4.32 17.36
CA TYR A 71 -1.76 -3.59 17.51
C TYR A 71 -1.99 -2.16 18.05
N PRO A 72 -2.50 -2.01 19.29
CA PRO A 72 -2.93 -0.71 19.82
C PRO A 72 -1.80 0.32 19.94
N TRP A 73 -0.54 -0.13 20.05
CA TRP A 73 0.63 0.73 20.23
C TRP A 73 1.01 1.56 18.99
N TYR A 74 0.57 1.14 17.80
CA TYR A 74 1.01 1.76 16.55
C TYR A 74 0.13 2.93 16.10
N GLY A 75 -0.98 3.17 16.78
CA GLY A 75 -1.88 4.28 16.48
C GLY A 75 -2.57 4.18 15.11
N PHE A 76 -2.83 2.97 14.62
CA PHE A 76 -3.44 2.73 13.30
C PHE A 76 -4.83 3.35 13.16
N GLU A 77 -5.52 3.54 14.26
CA GLU A 77 -6.79 4.24 14.32
C GLU A 77 -6.71 5.67 13.78
N SER A 78 -5.61 6.36 14.02
CA SER A 78 -5.39 7.73 13.57
C SER A 78 -4.50 7.83 12.35
N ASN A 79 -3.39 7.10 12.29
CA ASN A 79 -2.41 7.21 11.21
C ASN A 79 -2.70 6.33 9.98
N ARG A 80 -3.64 5.39 10.09
CA ARG A 80 -4.05 4.46 9.01
C ARG A 80 -2.87 3.70 8.36
N GLY A 81 -1.79 3.48 9.12
CA GLY A 81 -0.58 2.85 8.65
C GLY A 81 0.39 3.77 7.92
N TYR A 82 0.10 5.07 7.82
CA TYR A 82 1.03 6.04 7.26
C TYR A 82 2.18 6.36 8.22
N PRO A 83 3.36 6.77 7.71
CA PRO A 83 4.55 7.00 8.53
C PRO A 83 4.51 8.34 9.30
N ALA A 84 3.44 8.54 10.09
CA ALA A 84 3.33 9.66 11.02
C ALA A 84 4.42 9.57 12.09
N PRO A 85 4.82 10.70 12.74
CA PRO A 85 5.85 10.68 13.78
C PRO A 85 5.57 9.69 14.91
N SER A 86 4.34 9.61 15.40
CA SER A 86 3.91 8.64 16.42
C SER A 86 4.05 7.19 15.97
N HIS A 87 3.73 6.91 14.72
CA HIS A 87 3.88 5.57 14.14
C HIS A 87 5.37 5.18 14.00
N LYS A 88 6.22 6.12 13.60
CA LYS A 88 7.68 5.89 13.55
C LYS A 88 8.26 5.64 14.93
N MET A 89 7.80 6.37 15.96
CA MET A 89 8.21 6.14 17.35
C MET A 89 7.77 4.76 17.85
N ALA A 90 6.55 4.35 17.54
CA ALA A 90 6.05 3.02 17.87
C ALA A 90 6.87 1.91 17.18
N LEU A 91 7.22 2.09 15.91
CA LEU A 91 8.09 1.17 15.19
C LEU A 91 9.49 1.06 15.80
N ALA A 92 10.05 2.19 16.23
CA ALA A 92 11.35 2.20 16.90
C ALA A 92 11.30 1.47 18.25
N ALA A 93 10.20 1.59 19.00
CA ALA A 93 10.02 0.98 20.31
C ALA A 93 9.66 -0.52 20.25
N TRP A 94 8.78 -0.91 19.32
CA TRP A 94 8.16 -2.24 19.28
C TRP A 94 8.56 -3.08 18.07
N GLY A 95 9.26 -2.48 17.08
CA GLY A 95 9.64 -3.14 15.84
C GLY A 95 8.50 -3.25 14.83
N CYS A 96 8.73 -3.99 13.75
CA CYS A 96 7.74 -4.24 12.71
C CYS A 96 6.89 -5.47 13.01
N THR A 97 5.59 -5.36 12.84
CA THR A 97 4.67 -6.50 12.81
C THR A 97 4.60 -7.11 11.39
N PRO A 98 3.93 -8.25 11.20
CA PRO A 98 3.75 -8.85 9.88
C PRO A 98 3.05 -7.97 8.84
N ILE A 99 2.23 -7.01 9.27
CA ILE A 99 1.50 -6.10 8.38
C ILE A 99 2.29 -4.86 7.96
N HIS A 100 3.45 -4.60 8.58
CA HIS A 100 4.28 -3.46 8.25
C HIS A 100 5.04 -3.63 6.93
N ARG A 101 5.07 -2.55 6.15
CA ARG A 101 5.90 -2.46 4.96
C ARG A 101 7.36 -2.32 5.35
N ARG A 102 8.15 -3.38 5.15
CA ARG A 102 9.57 -3.41 5.52
C ARG A 102 10.51 -2.70 4.53
N SER A 103 10.02 -2.37 3.34
CA SER A 103 10.82 -1.72 2.28
C SER A 103 10.93 -0.19 2.42
N TRP A 104 10.46 0.40 3.49
CA TRP A 104 10.67 1.82 3.75
C TRP A 104 12.09 2.07 4.28
N ALA A 105 12.79 3.06 3.72
CA ALA A 105 14.17 3.37 4.09
C ALA A 105 14.35 3.65 5.59
N PHE A 106 13.36 4.29 6.25
CA PHE A 106 13.44 4.56 7.68
C PHE A 106 13.28 3.30 8.54
N VAL A 107 12.71 2.21 8.00
CA VAL A 107 12.61 0.93 8.71
C VAL A 107 13.98 0.29 8.81
N ASP A 108 14.77 0.32 7.75
CA ASP A 108 16.14 -0.21 7.77
C ASP A 108 17.04 0.51 8.78
N SER A 109 16.81 1.82 8.98
CA SER A 109 17.54 2.59 9.98
C SER A 109 17.13 2.32 11.42
N MET A 110 15.96 1.72 11.64
CA MET A 110 15.44 1.37 12.97
C MET A 110 15.96 0.04 13.49
N TYR A 111 16.39 -0.85 12.61
CA TYR A 111 17.03 -2.08 13.05
C TYR A 111 18.39 -1.73 13.63
N PHE A 112 18.49 -1.85 14.94
CA PHE A 112 19.74 -1.82 15.68
C PHE A 112 20.69 -2.81 14.98
N LYS A 113 21.70 -2.31 14.26
CA LYS A 113 22.86 -3.14 13.94
C LYS A 113 23.46 -3.47 15.30
N PRO A 114 23.44 -4.74 15.75
CA PRO A 114 24.19 -5.09 16.94
C PRO A 114 25.60 -4.59 16.72
N GLY A 115 26.04 -3.67 17.58
CA GLY A 115 27.37 -3.12 17.49
C GLY A 115 28.34 -4.28 17.40
N HIS A 116 29.30 -4.18 16.48
CA HIS A 116 30.48 -5.01 16.54
C HIS A 116 31.14 -4.71 17.89
N GLY A 117 30.80 -5.52 18.88
CA GLY A 117 31.58 -5.59 20.11
C GLY A 117 32.84 -6.41 19.87
#